data_43dba52c14c9204524f2f212d986582c
#
_entry.id   43dba52c14c9204524f2f212d986582c
#
_cell.length_a   1.000
_cell.length_b   1.000
_cell.length_c   1.000
_cell.angle_alpha   90.00
_cell.angle_beta   90.00
_cell.angle_gamma   90.00
#
_symmetry.space_group_name_H-M   'P 1'
#
loop_
_entity.id
_entity.type
_entity.pdbx_description
1 polymer ?
#
loop_
_entity_poly.entity_id
_entity_poly.type
_entity_poly.pdbx_seq_one_letter_code
_entity_poly.pdbx_strand_id
1 'polypeptide(L)'
;MKKELKKAFGELLAEMKDKALAEKVVEVWADCAKEGGWKNFDELCEIPFTLLTPTDGVNLIEHTVAVTKGALGIAKAMISTYKKVPFEINLDWVIAGGLLHDVGKLMEIEKADGTYRKSYAGKCARHPISGAIAAAKHDLPLEIQNIIICHAKEGEGRPQRIEGVFIHQADFATFNPAVMKEKGQLIL
;
A
#
# COMPACT_ATOMS: atom_id res chain seq x y z
N MET A 1 -13.61 -9.91 8.24
CA MET A 1 -12.51 -8.96 7.98
C MET A 1 -11.12 -9.59 8.10
N LYS A 2 -10.54 -9.87 9.29
CA LYS A 2 -9.15 -10.38 9.42
C LYS A 2 -8.90 -11.71 8.67
N LYS A 3 -9.85 -12.64 8.65
CA LYS A 3 -9.72 -13.93 7.94
C LYS A 3 -9.62 -13.73 6.43
N GLU A 4 -10.45 -12.87 5.89
CA GLU A 4 -10.48 -12.55 4.47
C GLU A 4 -9.21 -11.79 4.03
N LEU A 5 -8.73 -10.83 4.85
CA LEU A 5 -7.46 -10.13 4.64
C LEU A 5 -6.27 -11.10 4.64
N LYS A 6 -6.22 -12.04 5.62
CA LYS A 6 -5.21 -13.11 5.64
C LYS A 6 -5.25 -13.98 4.39
N LYS A 7 -6.42 -14.22 3.81
CA LYS A 7 -6.56 -14.95 2.55
C LYS A 7 -6.09 -14.12 1.36
N ALA A 8 -6.48 -12.86 1.27
CA ALA A 8 -6.13 -11.97 0.16
C ALA A 8 -4.61 -11.71 0.09
N PHE A 9 -3.95 -11.55 1.23
CA PHE A 9 -2.51 -11.30 1.33
C PHE A 9 -1.67 -12.57 1.58
N GLY A 10 -2.31 -13.74 1.60
CA GLY A 10 -1.76 -14.99 2.14
C GLY A 10 -0.40 -15.40 1.58
N GLU A 11 -0.20 -15.32 0.26
CA GLU A 11 1.09 -15.64 -0.37
C GLU A 11 2.21 -14.73 0.15
N LEU A 12 1.96 -13.42 0.22
CA LEU A 12 2.93 -12.42 0.67
C LEU A 12 3.22 -12.57 2.18
N LEU A 13 2.17 -12.74 3.00
CA LEU A 13 2.32 -12.95 4.43
C LEU A 13 3.07 -14.26 4.75
N ALA A 14 2.91 -15.29 3.92
CA ALA A 14 3.63 -16.56 4.08
C ALA A 14 5.14 -16.42 3.83
N GLU A 15 5.54 -15.54 2.91
CA GLU A 15 6.95 -15.24 2.62
C GLU A 15 7.67 -14.48 3.75
N MET A 16 6.96 -13.76 4.60
CA MET A 16 7.55 -13.03 5.73
C MET A 16 8.14 -13.98 6.75
N LYS A 17 9.36 -13.70 7.20
CA LYS A 17 10.03 -14.43 8.29
C LYS A 17 9.50 -13.98 9.65
N ASP A 18 9.28 -12.70 9.84
CA ASP A 18 8.69 -12.10 11.03
C ASP A 18 7.17 -12.30 11.03
N LYS A 19 6.72 -13.35 11.71
CA LYS A 19 5.29 -13.67 11.81
C LYS A 19 4.53 -12.70 12.70
N ALA A 20 5.18 -12.07 13.67
CA ALA A 20 4.55 -11.04 14.50
C ALA A 20 4.26 -9.77 13.65
N LEU A 21 5.20 -9.37 12.82
CA LEU A 21 4.98 -8.27 11.86
C LEU A 21 3.86 -8.61 10.86
N ALA A 22 3.82 -9.85 10.34
CA ALA A 22 2.76 -10.29 9.43
C ALA A 22 1.35 -10.20 10.07
N GLU A 23 1.21 -10.57 11.34
CA GLU A 23 -0.06 -10.41 12.08
C GLU A 23 -0.42 -8.94 12.25
N LYS A 24 0.53 -8.08 12.63
CA LYS A 24 0.32 -6.63 12.76
C LYS A 24 -0.17 -5.98 11.45
N VAL A 25 0.34 -6.40 10.29
CA VAL A 25 -0.13 -5.92 8.99
C VAL A 25 -1.65 -6.13 8.85
N VAL A 26 -2.13 -7.32 9.18
CA VAL A 26 -3.57 -7.65 9.10
C VAL A 26 -4.38 -6.86 10.14
N GLU A 27 -3.81 -6.63 11.32
CA GLU A 27 -4.45 -5.85 12.37
C GLU A 27 -4.63 -4.39 11.98
N VAL A 28 -3.60 -3.75 11.44
CA VAL A 28 -3.67 -2.37 10.92
C VAL A 28 -4.76 -2.25 9.86
N TRP A 29 -4.81 -3.16 8.89
CA TRP A 29 -5.86 -3.17 7.86
C TRP A 29 -7.25 -3.27 8.46
N ALA A 30 -7.46 -4.19 9.40
CA ALA A 30 -8.76 -4.40 10.03
C ALA A 30 -9.23 -3.18 10.83
N ASP A 31 -8.31 -2.53 11.55
CA ASP A 31 -8.63 -1.37 12.36
C ASP A 31 -8.84 -0.12 11.51
N CYS A 32 -8.03 0.09 10.45
CA CYS A 32 -8.28 1.15 9.47
C CYS A 32 -9.62 0.97 8.75
N ALA A 33 -9.99 -0.26 8.39
CA ALA A 33 -11.29 -0.54 7.78
C ALA A 33 -12.43 -0.18 8.74
N LYS A 34 -12.31 -0.55 10.02
CA LYS A 34 -13.28 -0.19 11.06
C LYS A 34 -13.37 1.32 11.27
N GLU A 35 -12.21 2.02 11.36
CA GLU A 35 -12.14 3.47 11.54
C GLU A 35 -12.75 4.21 10.33
N GLY A 36 -12.54 3.70 9.11
CA GLY A 36 -13.14 4.21 7.87
C GLY A 36 -14.63 3.87 7.69
N GLY A 37 -15.23 3.06 8.60
CA GLY A 37 -16.63 2.70 8.56
C GLY A 37 -16.99 1.53 7.64
N TRP A 38 -16.00 0.80 7.10
CA TRP A 38 -16.18 -0.37 6.23
C TRP A 38 -16.63 -1.58 7.04
N LYS A 39 -17.72 -2.21 6.64
CA LYS A 39 -18.41 -3.24 7.45
C LYS A 39 -17.87 -4.65 7.22
N ASN A 40 -17.42 -4.95 5.99
CA ASN A 40 -16.99 -6.27 5.57
C ASN A 40 -15.91 -6.19 4.50
N PHE A 41 -15.34 -7.34 4.14
CA PHE A 41 -14.27 -7.43 3.15
C PHE A 41 -14.74 -7.12 1.72
N ASP A 42 -15.99 -7.44 1.40
CA ASP A 42 -16.53 -7.20 0.06
C ASP A 42 -16.60 -5.70 -0.23
N GLU A 43 -16.93 -4.87 0.78
CA GLU A 43 -16.87 -3.41 0.64
C GLU A 43 -15.43 -2.92 0.36
N LEU A 44 -14.39 -3.56 0.94
CA LEU A 44 -13.00 -3.20 0.64
C LEU A 44 -12.62 -3.54 -0.81
N CYS A 45 -13.16 -4.63 -1.36
CA CYS A 45 -12.95 -5.03 -2.75
C CYS A 45 -13.65 -4.13 -3.77
N GLU A 46 -14.52 -3.22 -3.32
CA GLU A 46 -15.17 -2.22 -4.18
C GLU A 46 -14.45 -0.87 -4.18
N ILE A 47 -13.55 -0.60 -3.20
CA ILE A 47 -12.86 0.69 -3.09
C ILE A 47 -11.92 0.86 -4.28
N PRO A 48 -12.06 1.93 -5.11
CA PRO A 48 -11.12 2.20 -6.17
C PRO A 48 -9.75 2.53 -5.57
N PHE A 49 -8.67 2.02 -6.17
CA PHE A 49 -7.33 2.29 -5.64
C PHE A 49 -6.91 3.76 -5.75
N THR A 50 -7.60 4.53 -6.59
CA THR A 50 -7.40 5.99 -6.73
C THR A 50 -8.71 6.69 -7.08
N LEU A 51 -8.80 7.98 -6.72
CA LEU A 51 -9.88 8.89 -7.15
C LEU A 51 -9.42 9.87 -8.24
N LEU A 52 -8.20 9.71 -8.77
CA LEU A 52 -7.58 10.66 -9.70
C LEU A 52 -7.82 10.31 -11.18
N THR A 53 -8.17 9.06 -11.46
CA THR A 53 -8.42 8.53 -12.81
C THR A 53 -9.37 7.33 -12.73
N PRO A 54 -10.08 6.98 -13.80
CA PRO A 54 -10.81 5.71 -13.85
C PRO A 54 -9.89 4.53 -13.56
N THR A 55 -10.37 3.58 -12.75
CA THR A 55 -9.57 2.41 -12.34
C THR A 55 -9.90 1.17 -13.15
N ASP A 56 -10.92 1.25 -14.04
CA ASP A 56 -11.42 0.13 -14.87
C ASP A 56 -11.72 -1.14 -14.04
N GLY A 57 -12.20 -0.95 -12.81
CA GLY A 57 -12.56 -2.03 -11.90
C GLY A 57 -11.43 -2.51 -10.99
N VAL A 58 -10.20 -2.03 -11.16
CA VAL A 58 -9.10 -2.37 -10.23
C VAL A 58 -9.37 -1.72 -8.88
N ASN A 59 -9.43 -2.54 -7.85
CA ASN A 59 -9.71 -2.12 -6.48
C ASN A 59 -8.44 -1.95 -5.63
N LEU A 60 -8.60 -1.38 -4.43
CA LEU A 60 -7.51 -1.09 -3.50
C LEU A 60 -6.74 -2.34 -3.06
N ILE A 61 -7.42 -3.48 -2.86
CA ILE A 61 -6.78 -4.75 -2.45
C ILE A 61 -5.90 -5.29 -3.58
N GLU A 62 -6.42 -5.34 -4.81
CA GLU A 62 -5.68 -5.81 -5.99
C GLU A 62 -4.45 -4.95 -6.28
N HIS A 63 -4.62 -3.62 -6.24
CA HIS A 63 -3.53 -2.67 -6.40
C HIS A 63 -2.44 -2.88 -5.33
N THR A 64 -2.83 -2.97 -4.06
CA THR A 64 -1.90 -3.20 -2.95
C THR A 64 -1.08 -4.48 -3.13
N VAL A 65 -1.71 -5.56 -3.55
CA VAL A 65 -1.02 -6.83 -3.82
C VAL A 65 -0.08 -6.70 -5.01
N ALA A 66 -0.53 -6.04 -6.10
CA ALA A 66 0.29 -5.83 -7.30
C ALA A 66 1.55 -4.99 -7.00
N VAL A 67 1.40 -3.88 -6.28
CA VAL A 67 2.51 -3.02 -5.84
C VAL A 67 3.49 -3.80 -4.99
N THR A 68 3.00 -4.55 -4.01
CA THR A 68 3.86 -5.35 -3.11
C THR A 68 4.64 -6.41 -3.87
N LYS A 69 3.99 -7.14 -4.79
CA LYS A 69 4.65 -8.14 -5.65
C LYS A 69 5.69 -7.48 -6.57
N GLY A 70 5.38 -6.31 -7.13
CA GLY A 70 6.31 -5.53 -7.96
C GLY A 70 7.55 -5.10 -7.20
N ALA A 71 7.37 -4.48 -6.03
CA ALA A 71 8.47 -4.05 -5.15
C ALA A 71 9.34 -5.23 -4.70
N LEU A 72 8.71 -6.33 -4.30
CA LEU A 72 9.41 -7.56 -3.91
C LEU A 72 10.19 -8.17 -5.08
N GLY A 73 9.62 -8.12 -6.29
CA GLY A 73 10.30 -8.54 -7.52
C GLY A 73 11.56 -7.73 -7.80
N ILE A 74 11.50 -6.40 -7.68
CA ILE A 74 12.66 -5.50 -7.82
C ILE A 74 13.73 -5.87 -6.78
N ALA A 75 13.36 -5.99 -5.51
CA ALA A 75 14.27 -6.33 -4.42
C ALA A 75 14.98 -7.68 -4.66
N LYS A 76 14.21 -8.73 -5.00
CA LYS A 76 14.73 -10.08 -5.29
C LYS A 76 15.65 -10.08 -6.51
N ALA A 77 15.30 -9.33 -7.58
CA ALA A 77 16.13 -9.22 -8.78
C ALA A 77 17.50 -8.59 -8.46
N MET A 78 17.54 -7.52 -7.66
CA MET A 78 18.80 -6.90 -7.24
C MET A 78 19.64 -7.85 -6.39
N ILE A 79 19.05 -8.54 -5.42
CA ILE A 79 19.75 -9.49 -4.53
C ILE A 79 20.37 -10.64 -5.33
N SER A 80 19.62 -11.16 -6.33
CA SER A 80 20.08 -12.33 -7.09
C SER A 80 21.04 -12.01 -8.23
N THR A 81 21.05 -10.76 -8.73
CA THR A 81 21.81 -10.40 -9.94
C THR A 81 23.10 -9.64 -9.63
N TYR A 82 23.09 -8.78 -8.61
CA TYR A 82 24.25 -7.96 -8.30
C TYR A 82 25.34 -8.80 -7.62
N LYS A 83 26.59 -8.68 -8.10
CA LYS A 83 27.75 -9.31 -7.45
C LYS A 83 27.91 -8.87 -5.99
N LYS A 84 27.55 -7.61 -5.70
CA LYS A 84 27.53 -7.02 -4.38
C LYS A 84 26.38 -6.01 -4.34
N VAL A 85 25.39 -6.25 -3.48
CA VAL A 85 24.34 -5.27 -3.18
C VAL A 85 24.96 -4.20 -2.27
N PRO A 86 24.91 -2.90 -2.64
CA PRO A 86 25.61 -1.84 -1.91
C PRO A 86 24.88 -1.38 -0.62
N PHE A 87 23.73 -1.93 -0.33
CA PHE A 87 22.89 -1.63 0.83
C PHE A 87 22.15 -2.89 1.32
N GLU A 88 21.77 -2.87 2.57
CA GLU A 88 20.93 -3.93 3.16
C GLU A 88 19.48 -3.76 2.73
N ILE A 89 18.82 -4.86 2.34
CA ILE A 89 17.40 -4.92 1.95
C ILE A 89 16.69 -5.89 2.89
N ASN A 90 15.70 -5.41 3.60
CA ASN A 90 14.84 -6.24 4.44
C ASN A 90 13.57 -6.62 3.68
N LEU A 91 13.47 -7.88 3.25
CA LEU A 91 12.32 -8.36 2.46
C LEU A 91 11.02 -8.36 3.26
N ASP A 92 11.06 -8.55 4.58
CA ASP A 92 9.87 -8.45 5.42
C ASP A 92 9.34 -7.00 5.44
N TRP A 93 10.24 -6.00 5.40
CA TRP A 93 9.84 -4.61 5.31
C TRP A 93 9.34 -4.21 3.92
N VAL A 94 9.86 -4.82 2.85
CA VAL A 94 9.28 -4.65 1.50
C VAL A 94 7.85 -5.16 1.48
N ILE A 95 7.60 -6.34 2.05
CA ILE A 95 6.26 -6.94 2.06
C ILE A 95 5.33 -6.14 2.98
N ALA A 96 5.71 -5.91 4.23
CA ALA A 96 4.88 -5.17 5.18
C ALA A 96 4.60 -3.75 4.72
N GLY A 97 5.64 -3.03 4.26
CA GLY A 97 5.50 -1.68 3.74
C GLY A 97 4.63 -1.63 2.47
N GLY A 98 4.82 -2.58 1.55
CA GLY A 98 3.99 -2.70 0.35
C GLY A 98 2.52 -2.97 0.69
N LEU A 99 2.25 -3.90 1.61
CA LEU A 99 0.89 -4.17 2.06
C LEU A 99 0.25 -3.01 2.83
N LEU A 100 1.04 -2.11 3.41
CA LEU A 100 0.56 -1.00 4.23
C LEU A 100 0.65 0.37 3.56
N HIS A 101 1.33 0.52 2.40
CA HIS A 101 1.58 1.83 1.81
C HIS A 101 0.30 2.67 1.66
N ASP A 102 -0.75 2.03 1.22
CA ASP A 102 -2.05 2.65 0.92
C ASP A 102 -3.14 2.41 1.98
N VAL A 103 -2.82 1.80 3.12
CA VAL A 103 -3.81 1.45 4.15
C VAL A 103 -4.61 2.65 4.65
N GLY A 104 -4.00 3.83 4.66
CA GLY A 104 -4.66 5.08 5.03
C GLY A 104 -5.79 5.49 4.08
N LYS A 105 -5.87 4.94 2.86
CA LYS A 105 -6.99 5.17 1.94
C LYS A 105 -8.32 4.66 2.49
N LEU A 106 -8.29 3.69 3.40
CA LEU A 106 -9.49 3.23 4.09
C LEU A 106 -10.16 4.32 4.94
N MET A 107 -9.39 5.32 5.38
CA MET A 107 -9.88 6.49 6.11
C MET A 107 -10.00 7.72 5.20
N GLU A 108 -9.19 7.78 4.12
CA GLU A 108 -9.20 8.90 3.16
C GLU A 108 -10.40 8.85 2.23
N ILE A 109 -10.92 7.66 1.91
CA ILE A 109 -12.03 7.45 0.98
C ILE A 109 -13.29 7.10 1.76
N GLU A 110 -14.43 7.66 1.35
CA GLU A 110 -15.76 7.30 1.83
C GLU A 110 -16.68 6.97 0.65
N LYS A 111 -17.68 6.11 0.86
CA LYS A 111 -18.78 5.88 -0.08
C LYS A 111 -20.00 6.66 0.39
N ALA A 112 -20.45 7.64 -0.41
CA ALA A 112 -21.63 8.43 -0.12
C ALA A 112 -22.46 8.59 -1.39
N ASP A 113 -23.77 8.42 -1.26
CA ASP A 113 -24.73 8.50 -2.37
C ASP A 113 -24.35 7.59 -3.55
N GLY A 114 -23.81 6.40 -3.25
CA GLY A 114 -23.37 5.41 -4.25
C GLY A 114 -22.06 5.72 -4.94
N THR A 115 -21.37 6.83 -4.60
CA THR A 115 -20.11 7.25 -5.20
C THR A 115 -18.97 7.27 -4.18
N TYR A 116 -17.73 7.08 -4.67
CA TYR A 116 -16.51 7.20 -3.86
C TYR A 116 -15.97 8.62 -3.95
N ARG A 117 -15.67 9.19 -2.80
CA ARG A 117 -15.10 10.54 -2.70
C ARG A 117 -14.15 10.65 -1.51
N LYS A 118 -13.39 11.75 -1.45
CA LYS A 118 -12.51 12.04 -0.33
C LYS A 118 -13.32 12.38 0.92
N SER A 119 -13.10 11.65 2.01
CA SER A 119 -13.71 11.87 3.32
C SER A 119 -13.25 13.19 3.94
N TYR A 120 -13.90 13.64 5.02
CA TYR A 120 -13.42 14.77 5.80
C TYR A 120 -12.04 14.48 6.42
N ALA A 121 -11.84 13.29 7.00
CA ALA A 121 -10.55 12.86 7.53
C ALA A 121 -9.45 12.89 6.47
N GLY A 122 -9.76 12.43 5.24
CA GLY A 122 -8.82 12.45 4.13
C GLY A 122 -8.49 13.85 3.61
N LYS A 123 -9.36 14.85 3.84
CA LYS A 123 -9.04 16.26 3.57
C LYS A 123 -8.08 16.83 4.62
N CYS A 124 -8.16 16.35 5.86
CA CYS A 124 -7.28 16.78 6.96
C CYS A 124 -5.91 16.09 6.91
N ALA A 125 -5.88 14.78 6.60
CA ALA A 125 -4.66 13.97 6.55
C ALA A 125 -4.72 13.00 5.38
N ARG A 126 -3.82 13.17 4.41
CA ARG A 126 -3.69 12.23 3.28
C ARG A 126 -3.28 10.84 3.76
N HIS A 127 -3.59 9.82 2.94
CA HIS A 127 -3.34 8.40 3.28
C HIS A 127 -1.91 8.06 3.72
N PRO A 128 -0.81 8.68 3.22
CA PRO A 128 0.51 8.37 3.76
C PRO A 128 0.65 8.77 5.23
N ILE A 129 0.02 9.88 5.61
CA ILE A 129 0.07 10.40 7.00
C ILE A 129 -0.84 9.56 7.89
N SER A 130 -2.12 9.38 7.51
CA SER A 130 -3.07 8.61 8.32
C SER A 130 -2.66 7.13 8.43
N GLY A 131 -2.10 6.54 7.36
CA GLY A 131 -1.55 5.19 7.38
C GLY A 131 -0.36 5.03 8.32
N ALA A 132 0.56 6.00 8.35
CA ALA A 132 1.68 5.99 9.29
C ALA A 132 1.22 6.15 10.75
N ILE A 133 0.21 6.99 11.01
CA ILE A 133 -0.39 7.12 12.35
C ILE A 133 -1.02 5.77 12.77
N ALA A 134 -1.71 5.08 11.87
CA ALA A 134 -2.27 3.77 12.16
C ALA A 134 -1.17 2.75 12.44
N ALA A 135 -0.08 2.74 11.65
CA ALA A 135 1.08 1.89 11.89
C ALA A 135 1.73 2.15 13.27
N ALA A 136 1.86 3.41 13.66
CA ALA A 136 2.39 3.81 14.97
C ALA A 136 1.49 3.34 16.12
N LYS A 137 0.16 3.42 15.99
CA LYS A 137 -0.79 2.90 17.00
C LYS A 137 -0.66 1.39 17.24
N HIS A 138 -0.11 0.65 16.28
CA HIS A 138 0.14 -0.79 16.35
C HIS A 138 1.60 -1.13 16.66
N ASP A 139 2.40 -0.17 17.15
CA ASP A 139 3.81 -0.35 17.46
C ASP A 139 4.62 -0.96 16.32
N LEU A 140 4.33 -0.53 15.08
CA LEU A 140 5.16 -0.91 13.94
C LEU A 140 6.48 -0.13 13.95
N PRO A 141 7.59 -0.73 13.48
CA PRO A 141 8.90 -0.07 13.44
C PRO A 141 8.86 1.27 12.72
N LEU A 142 9.73 2.20 13.11
CA LEU A 142 9.85 3.53 12.45
C LEU A 142 10.18 3.40 10.97
N GLU A 143 10.89 2.33 10.57
CA GLU A 143 11.21 2.01 9.19
C GLU A 143 9.94 1.76 8.36
N ILE A 144 8.98 1.01 8.89
CA ILE A 144 7.69 0.78 8.22
C ILE A 144 6.89 2.09 8.15
N GLN A 145 6.90 2.90 9.23
CA GLN A 145 6.25 4.21 9.22
C GLN A 145 6.89 5.13 8.16
N ASN A 146 8.23 5.15 8.04
CA ASN A 146 8.94 5.91 7.00
C ASN A 146 8.54 5.46 5.59
N ILE A 147 8.46 4.15 5.34
CA ILE A 147 8.02 3.59 4.07
C ILE A 147 6.61 4.08 3.73
N ILE A 148 5.67 4.02 4.67
CA ILE A 148 4.29 4.46 4.46
C ILE A 148 4.22 5.96 4.19
N ILE A 149 4.96 6.80 4.92
CA ILE A 149 4.99 8.26 4.71
C ILE A 149 5.59 8.61 3.35
N CYS A 150 6.67 7.91 2.97
CA CYS A 150 7.52 8.33 1.86
C CYS A 150 7.17 7.66 0.52
N HIS A 151 6.22 6.70 0.46
CA HIS A 151 5.92 6.01 -0.79
C HIS A 151 5.30 6.91 -1.86
N ALA A 152 4.62 8.00 -1.47
CA ALA A 152 3.96 8.95 -2.36
C ALA A 152 4.69 10.30 -2.41
N LYS A 153 4.02 11.34 -2.89
CA LYS A 153 4.57 12.69 -3.06
C LYS A 153 5.14 13.29 -1.78
N GLU A 154 4.62 12.91 -0.63
CA GLU A 154 5.11 13.35 0.68
C GLU A 154 6.57 12.97 0.97
N GLY A 155 7.06 11.93 0.28
CA GLY A 155 8.44 11.46 0.37
C GLY A 155 9.43 12.15 -0.55
N GLU A 156 8.99 12.98 -1.50
CA GLU A 156 9.88 13.64 -2.45
C GLU A 156 10.93 14.50 -1.75
N GLY A 157 12.21 14.23 -2.03
CA GLY A 157 13.34 14.94 -1.44
C GLY A 157 13.58 14.64 0.05
N ARG A 158 12.97 13.62 0.62
CA ARG A 158 13.15 13.21 2.01
C ARG A 158 14.05 11.98 2.12
N PRO A 159 14.77 11.79 3.23
CA PRO A 159 15.44 10.52 3.53
C PRO A 159 14.41 9.37 3.59
N GLN A 160 14.72 8.30 2.88
CA GLN A 160 13.81 7.16 2.73
C GLN A 160 14.56 5.84 2.93
N ARG A 161 13.85 4.84 3.42
CA ARG A 161 14.31 3.46 3.38
C ARG A 161 14.35 2.97 1.93
N ILE A 162 15.32 2.10 1.60
CA ILE A 162 15.42 1.52 0.25
C ILE A 162 14.16 0.73 -0.13
N GLU A 163 13.53 0.09 0.84
CA GLU A 163 12.27 -0.62 0.67
C GLU A 163 11.15 0.32 0.21
N GLY A 164 11.11 1.56 0.77
CA GLY A 164 10.19 2.61 0.36
C GLY A 164 10.41 3.05 -1.09
N VAL A 165 11.66 3.12 -1.54
CA VAL A 165 11.99 3.42 -2.95
C VAL A 165 11.43 2.35 -3.89
N PHE A 166 11.58 1.05 -3.53
CA PHE A 166 11.01 -0.03 -4.35
C PHE A 166 9.49 0.04 -4.43
N ILE A 167 8.83 0.32 -3.31
CA ILE A 167 7.38 0.45 -3.24
C ILE A 167 6.91 1.66 -4.05
N HIS A 168 7.54 2.81 -3.92
CA HIS A 168 7.25 4.01 -4.71
C HIS A 168 7.33 3.72 -6.22
N GLN A 169 8.40 3.07 -6.68
CA GLN A 169 8.54 2.74 -8.11
C GLN A 169 7.49 1.74 -8.58
N ALA A 170 7.17 0.73 -7.77
CA ALA A 170 6.13 -0.25 -8.09
C ALA A 170 4.73 0.38 -8.09
N ASP A 171 4.43 1.27 -7.15
CA ASP A 171 3.16 2.01 -7.08
C ASP A 171 2.98 2.85 -8.36
N PHE A 172 3.96 3.67 -8.73
CA PHE A 172 3.89 4.48 -9.95
C PHE A 172 3.88 3.64 -11.23
N ALA A 173 4.55 2.47 -11.24
CA ALA A 173 4.50 1.56 -12.39
C ALA A 173 3.10 0.93 -12.60
N THR A 174 2.30 0.80 -11.55
CA THR A 174 0.91 0.32 -11.64
C THR A 174 -0.10 1.45 -11.82
N PHE A 175 0.16 2.65 -11.30
CA PHE A 175 -0.71 3.83 -11.38
C PHE A 175 -0.60 4.57 -12.72
N ASN A 176 0.64 4.86 -13.18
CA ASN A 176 0.87 5.67 -14.37
C ASN A 176 0.21 5.13 -15.64
N PRO A 177 0.18 3.80 -15.91
CA PRO A 177 -0.51 3.29 -17.09
C PRO A 177 -2.00 3.63 -17.15
N ALA A 178 -2.70 3.65 -16.01
CA ALA A 178 -4.11 4.05 -15.95
C ALA A 178 -4.28 5.55 -16.33
N VAL A 179 -3.42 6.41 -15.76
CA VAL A 179 -3.42 7.85 -16.09
C VAL A 179 -3.06 8.10 -17.57
N MET A 180 -2.05 7.38 -18.08
CA MET A 180 -1.62 7.51 -19.49
C MET A 180 -2.70 7.03 -20.46
N LYS A 181 -3.40 5.93 -20.12
CA LYS A 181 -4.53 5.43 -20.89
C LYS A 181 -5.63 6.49 -20.99
N GLU A 182 -6.04 7.05 -19.85
CA GLU A 182 -7.07 8.09 -19.79
C GLU A 182 -6.70 9.34 -20.62
N LYS A 183 -5.41 9.71 -20.64
CA LYS A 183 -4.89 10.84 -21.43
C LYS A 183 -4.57 10.50 -22.88
N GLY A 184 -4.81 9.27 -23.34
CA GLY A 184 -4.44 8.83 -24.70
C GLY A 184 -2.93 8.84 -24.96
N GLN A 185 -2.12 8.67 -23.93
CA GLN A 185 -0.65 8.66 -23.98
C GLN A 185 -0.07 7.26 -23.99
N LEU A 186 -0.89 6.23 -23.77
CA LEU A 186 -0.48 4.84 -23.81
C LEU A 186 -0.74 4.27 -25.20
N ILE A 187 0.29 3.73 -25.85
CA ILE A 187 0.16 3.01 -27.14
C ILE A 187 -0.30 1.58 -26.80
N LEU A 188 -1.49 1.19 -27.26
CA LEU A 188 -2.11 -0.12 -27.05
C LEU A 188 -2.19 -0.90 -28.34
#